data_33183fe9e11ba0c7f812680f907c775d
#
_entry.id   33183fe9e11ba0c7f812680f907c775d
#
_cell.length_a   1.000
_cell.length_b   1.000
_cell.length_c   1.000
_cell.angle_alpha   90.00
_cell.angle_beta   90.00
_cell.angle_gamma   90.00
#
_symmetry.space_group_name_H-M   'P 1'
#
loop_
_entity.id
_entity.type
_entity.pdbx_description
1 polymer ?
#
loop_
_entity_poly.entity_id
_entity_poly.type
_entity_poly.pdbx_seq_one_letter_code
_entity_poly.pdbx_strand_id
1 'polypeptide(L)'
;MIMRKHLLLLMLLALYTSLTACGQAAAEDVASQELLLETDFSEIGSWPEKLDVESGTAVQLTDEGYELSSASASYVWGFSEESYEDVVIETAVRQLSTEQNNAYGLVCRASSPDSRNGYYFLISGDGLVSIRRVERSLSSPIVDWTPHNAVRQGERDNQLRAICAGDYLALYVNGQLVAEGTDERFTTGLAGFAASGSEEGSVQVTFTDFSIRAAEITRE
;
A
#
# COMPACT_ATOMS: atom_id res chain seq x y z
N MET A 1 -61.41 45.40 -36.26
CA MET A 1 -61.35 44.06 -35.61
C MET A 1 -59.93 43.58 -35.66
N ILE A 2 -59.11 43.93 -34.63
CA ILE A 2 -57.69 43.67 -34.60
C ILE A 2 -57.39 42.77 -33.41
N MET A 3 -57.00 41.51 -33.69
CA MET A 3 -56.61 40.54 -32.68
C MET A 3 -55.18 40.83 -32.20
N ARG A 4 -55.02 41.20 -30.94
CA ARG A 4 -53.68 41.29 -30.27
C ARG A 4 -53.23 39.91 -29.85
N LYS A 5 -52.11 39.40 -30.46
CA LYS A 5 -51.39 38.22 -30.01
C LYS A 5 -50.51 38.61 -28.83
N HIS A 6 -50.76 38.04 -27.67
CA HIS A 6 -49.85 38.12 -26.52
C HIS A 6 -48.75 37.05 -26.68
N LEU A 7 -47.52 37.51 -26.82
CA LEU A 7 -46.33 36.68 -26.83
C LEU A 7 -45.88 36.48 -25.37
N LEU A 8 -46.13 35.31 -24.81
CA LEU A 8 -45.60 34.90 -23.51
C LEU A 8 -44.13 34.49 -23.67
N LEU A 9 -43.23 35.32 -23.16
CA LEU A 9 -41.79 35.02 -23.07
C LEU A 9 -41.56 34.19 -21.82
N LEU A 10 -41.40 32.86 -21.96
CA LEU A 10 -40.98 31.96 -20.91
C LEU A 10 -39.46 32.07 -20.77
N MET A 11 -39.00 32.79 -19.72
CA MET A 11 -37.63 32.73 -19.24
C MET A 11 -37.41 31.37 -18.55
N LEU A 12 -36.79 30.43 -19.23
CA LEU A 12 -36.19 29.26 -18.60
C LEU A 12 -34.90 29.68 -17.86
N LEU A 13 -35.01 29.84 -16.55
CA LEU A 13 -33.86 30.00 -15.67
C LEU A 13 -33.20 28.62 -15.53
N ALA A 14 -32.18 28.31 -16.33
CA ALA A 14 -31.37 27.12 -16.18
C ALA A 14 -30.50 27.29 -14.93
N LEU A 15 -30.93 26.66 -13.83
CA LEU A 15 -30.17 26.53 -12.59
C LEU A 15 -29.05 25.54 -12.86
N TYR A 16 -27.86 26.03 -13.23
CA TYR A 16 -26.64 25.24 -13.24
C TYR A 16 -26.25 24.93 -11.78
N THR A 17 -26.70 23.79 -11.25
CA THR A 17 -26.11 23.20 -10.07
C THR A 17 -24.77 22.63 -10.49
N SER A 18 -23.70 23.37 -10.25
CA SER A 18 -22.33 22.82 -10.25
C SER A 18 -22.26 21.81 -9.09
N LEU A 19 -22.46 20.53 -9.41
CA LEU A 19 -22.00 19.43 -8.57
C LEU A 19 -20.47 19.54 -8.56
N THR A 20 -19.92 20.14 -7.51
CA THR A 20 -18.53 19.89 -7.14
C THR A 20 -18.47 18.41 -6.74
N ALA A 21 -18.22 17.53 -7.71
CA ALA A 21 -17.73 16.20 -7.41
C ALA A 21 -16.42 16.41 -6.65
N CYS A 22 -16.42 16.08 -5.36
CA CYS A 22 -15.18 15.88 -4.62
C CYS A 22 -14.52 14.67 -5.32
N GLY A 23 -13.73 14.93 -6.35
CA GLY A 23 -13.00 13.88 -7.08
C GLY A 23 -11.99 13.28 -6.12
N GLN A 24 -12.08 11.98 -5.89
CA GLN A 24 -11.00 11.23 -5.27
C GLN A 24 -9.75 11.38 -6.14
N ALA A 25 -8.57 11.58 -5.51
CA ALA A 25 -7.32 11.63 -6.27
C ALA A 25 -7.12 10.29 -7.00
N ALA A 26 -6.89 10.36 -8.30
CA ALA A 26 -6.46 9.20 -9.07
C ALA A 26 -4.93 9.06 -8.99
N ALA A 27 -4.42 7.89 -9.35
CA ALA A 27 -2.98 7.61 -9.30
C ALA A 27 -2.13 8.59 -10.13
N GLU A 28 -2.67 9.11 -11.20
CA GLU A 28 -2.08 10.11 -12.08
C GLU A 28 -1.97 11.51 -11.46
N ASP A 29 -2.75 11.78 -10.38
CA ASP A 29 -2.76 13.05 -9.67
C ASP A 29 -1.69 13.10 -8.55
N VAL A 30 -0.86 12.07 -8.43
CA VAL A 30 0.20 11.99 -7.42
C VAL A 30 1.58 11.99 -8.07
N ALA A 31 2.34 13.06 -7.86
CA ALA A 31 3.73 13.16 -8.30
C ALA A 31 4.68 12.64 -7.23
N SER A 32 5.65 11.82 -7.65
CA SER A 32 6.79 11.42 -6.82
C SER A 32 7.82 12.54 -6.81
N GLN A 33 8.23 12.97 -5.61
CA GLN A 33 9.11 14.10 -5.38
C GLN A 33 10.50 13.68 -4.85
N GLU A 34 11.05 14.42 -3.90
CA GLU A 34 12.35 14.21 -3.29
C GLU A 34 12.52 12.79 -2.74
N LEU A 35 13.72 12.23 -2.92
CA LEU A 35 14.13 10.96 -2.32
C LEU A 35 14.39 11.18 -0.81
N LEU A 36 13.65 10.45 0.04
CA LEU A 36 13.73 10.54 1.50
C LEU A 36 14.58 9.40 2.09
N LEU A 37 14.47 8.21 1.51
CA LEU A 37 15.23 7.03 1.91
C LEU A 37 15.50 6.14 0.70
N GLU A 38 16.69 5.55 0.63
CA GLU A 38 17.03 4.51 -0.33
C GLU A 38 17.99 3.51 0.32
N THR A 39 17.75 2.22 0.11
CA THR A 39 18.64 1.15 0.60
C THR A 39 18.53 -0.09 -0.28
N ASP A 40 19.65 -0.76 -0.47
CA ASP A 40 19.75 -2.11 -1.04
C ASP A 40 19.92 -3.18 0.03
N PHE A 41 19.88 -2.77 1.32
CA PHE A 41 20.08 -3.62 2.50
C PHE A 41 21.47 -4.24 2.63
N SER A 42 22.47 -3.77 1.89
CA SER A 42 23.83 -4.30 1.93
C SER A 42 24.60 -3.90 3.20
N GLU A 43 24.18 -2.85 3.90
CA GLU A 43 24.83 -2.38 5.13
C GLU A 43 24.27 -3.13 6.35
N ILE A 44 25.16 -3.89 7.03
CA ILE A 44 24.82 -4.61 8.27
C ILE A 44 24.39 -3.63 9.36
N GLY A 45 23.24 -3.90 9.99
CA GLY A 45 22.68 -3.06 11.06
C GLY A 45 21.97 -1.80 10.58
N SER A 46 21.76 -1.63 9.28
CA SER A 46 21.01 -0.50 8.72
C SER A 46 19.50 -0.61 8.95
N TRP A 47 19.00 -1.81 9.24
CA TRP A 47 17.60 -2.09 9.50
C TRP A 47 17.40 -2.99 10.73
N PRO A 48 16.25 -2.87 11.42
CA PRO A 48 15.95 -3.67 12.59
C PRO A 48 15.92 -5.17 12.28
N GLU A 49 16.60 -5.96 13.09
CA GLU A 49 16.60 -7.41 13.01
C GLU A 49 15.93 -8.00 14.26
N LYS A 50 15.18 -9.07 14.09
CA LYS A 50 14.52 -9.78 15.18
C LYS A 50 14.37 -11.25 14.85
N LEU A 51 14.75 -12.10 15.79
CA LEU A 51 14.46 -13.53 15.75
C LEU A 51 13.62 -13.89 16.97
N ASP A 52 12.43 -14.41 16.72
CA ASP A 52 11.52 -14.93 17.75
C ASP A 52 11.25 -16.40 17.47
N VAL A 53 11.99 -17.25 18.15
CA VAL A 53 11.94 -18.71 17.99
C VAL A 53 10.62 -19.29 18.48
N GLU A 54 10.00 -18.65 19.48
CA GLU A 54 8.74 -19.15 20.08
C GLU A 54 7.56 -18.94 19.11
N SER A 55 7.48 -17.79 18.46
CA SER A 55 6.46 -17.50 17.45
C SER A 55 6.81 -18.03 16.06
N GLY A 56 8.06 -18.47 15.84
CA GLY A 56 8.54 -18.89 14.54
C GLY A 56 8.63 -17.76 13.54
N THR A 57 8.92 -16.52 14.00
CA THR A 57 9.07 -15.35 13.14
C THR A 57 10.50 -14.84 13.14
N ALA A 58 10.96 -14.37 11.98
CA ALA A 58 12.26 -13.72 11.85
C ALA A 58 12.21 -12.53 10.89
N VAL A 59 13.03 -11.54 11.19
CA VAL A 59 13.37 -10.39 10.35
C VAL A 59 14.87 -10.25 10.37
N GLN A 60 15.53 -10.33 9.24
CA GLN A 60 16.99 -10.37 9.17
C GLN A 60 17.55 -9.77 7.88
N LEU A 61 18.75 -9.22 7.96
CA LEU A 61 19.54 -8.85 6.80
C LEU A 61 20.27 -10.10 6.30
N THR A 62 20.23 -10.31 5.00
CA THR A 62 20.92 -11.41 4.30
C THR A 62 21.73 -10.87 3.13
N ASP A 63 22.58 -11.70 2.53
CA ASP A 63 23.30 -11.31 1.30
C ASP A 63 22.36 -11.03 0.11
N GLU A 64 21.08 -11.47 0.20
CA GLU A 64 20.08 -11.30 -0.85
C GLU A 64 19.11 -10.13 -0.59
N GLY A 65 19.19 -9.48 0.59
CA GLY A 65 18.32 -8.36 0.98
C GLY A 65 17.74 -8.48 2.38
N TYR A 66 16.60 -7.86 2.62
CA TYR A 66 15.90 -7.85 3.90
C TYR A 66 14.81 -8.93 3.91
N GLU A 67 15.05 -9.99 4.69
CA GLU A 67 14.18 -11.15 4.74
C GLU A 67 13.19 -11.08 5.89
N LEU A 68 11.94 -11.38 5.59
CA LEU A 68 10.87 -11.58 6.55
C LEU A 68 10.35 -13.01 6.44
N SER A 69 10.22 -13.70 7.58
CA SER A 69 9.65 -15.04 7.62
C SER A 69 8.72 -15.26 8.81
N SER A 70 7.66 -16.04 8.58
CA SER A 70 6.74 -16.49 9.61
C SER A 70 6.29 -17.92 9.33
N ALA A 71 6.36 -18.76 10.36
CA ALA A 71 5.95 -20.17 10.27
C ALA A 71 4.42 -20.37 10.39
N SER A 72 3.64 -19.31 10.56
CA SER A 72 2.20 -19.38 10.81
C SER A 72 1.47 -18.12 10.31
N ALA A 73 0.19 -17.98 10.62
CA ALA A 73 -0.62 -16.78 10.35
C ALA A 73 -0.20 -15.54 11.17
N SER A 74 0.90 -15.62 11.91
CA SER A 74 1.43 -14.45 12.63
C SER A 74 2.10 -13.50 11.66
N TYR A 75 1.74 -12.23 11.72
CA TYR A 75 2.45 -11.19 10.98
C TYR A 75 3.82 -10.91 11.58
N VAL A 76 4.77 -10.62 10.71
CA VAL A 76 6.11 -10.11 11.00
C VAL A 76 6.32 -8.80 10.23
N TRP A 77 7.09 -7.87 10.82
CA TRP A 77 7.28 -6.52 10.28
C TRP A 77 8.72 -6.07 10.34
N GLY A 78 9.11 -5.26 9.36
CA GLY A 78 10.31 -4.45 9.37
C GLY A 78 9.97 -3.01 9.02
N PHE A 79 10.36 -2.04 9.84
CA PHE A 79 10.03 -0.63 9.64
C PHE A 79 11.27 0.26 9.59
N SER A 80 11.17 1.36 8.84
CA SER A 80 12.11 2.48 8.91
C SER A 80 12.12 3.09 10.31
N GLU A 81 13.18 3.82 10.63
CA GLU A 81 13.26 4.56 11.90
C GLU A 81 12.46 5.86 11.88
N GLU A 82 12.33 6.48 10.71
CA GLU A 82 11.68 7.79 10.54
C GLU A 82 10.21 7.62 10.15
N SER A 83 9.41 8.64 10.53
CA SER A 83 8.00 8.75 10.18
C SER A 83 7.83 9.65 8.97
N TYR A 84 6.88 9.29 8.11
CA TYR A 84 6.55 9.98 6.86
C TYR A 84 5.05 10.31 6.83
N GLU A 85 4.70 11.35 6.08
CA GLU A 85 3.30 11.75 5.84
C GLU A 85 2.83 11.21 4.48
N ASP A 86 3.13 11.97 3.41
CA ASP A 86 2.75 11.63 2.04
C ASP A 86 3.94 11.06 1.30
N VAL A 87 3.83 9.80 0.87
CA VAL A 87 4.94 9.05 0.28
C VAL A 87 4.53 8.16 -0.87
N VAL A 88 5.49 7.96 -1.76
CA VAL A 88 5.57 6.83 -2.70
C VAL A 88 6.66 5.90 -2.21
N ILE A 89 6.34 4.63 -2.01
CA ILE A 89 7.24 3.58 -1.53
C ILE A 89 7.39 2.54 -2.61
N GLU A 90 8.63 2.17 -2.94
CA GLU A 90 8.91 1.17 -3.98
C GLU A 90 9.88 0.12 -3.45
N THR A 91 9.74 -1.13 -3.91
CA THR A 91 10.63 -2.25 -3.60
C THR A 91 10.49 -3.36 -4.63
N ALA A 92 11.54 -4.16 -4.77
CA ALA A 92 11.42 -5.51 -5.32
C ALA A 92 11.18 -6.50 -4.19
N VAL A 93 10.37 -7.52 -4.44
CA VAL A 93 10.13 -8.61 -3.48
C VAL A 93 10.13 -9.94 -4.18
N ARG A 94 10.76 -10.94 -3.55
CA ARG A 94 10.76 -12.32 -3.98
C ARG A 94 10.22 -13.22 -2.89
N GLN A 95 9.23 -14.05 -3.25
CA GLN A 95 8.80 -15.13 -2.38
C GLN A 95 9.81 -16.28 -2.45
N LEU A 96 10.21 -16.82 -1.29
CA LEU A 96 11.10 -17.96 -1.16
C LEU A 96 10.36 -19.22 -0.68
N SER A 97 9.25 -19.06 0.05
CA SER A 97 8.42 -20.17 0.49
C SER A 97 7.59 -20.75 -0.66
N THR A 98 7.36 -22.07 -0.63
CA THR A 98 6.52 -22.77 -1.62
C THR A 98 5.03 -22.58 -1.38
N GLU A 99 4.62 -22.28 -0.14
CA GLU A 99 3.24 -21.99 0.21
C GLU A 99 2.79 -20.68 -0.41
N GLN A 100 1.67 -20.70 -1.12
CA GLN A 100 1.17 -19.54 -1.87
C GLN A 100 0.03 -18.79 -1.16
N ASN A 101 -0.67 -19.46 -0.23
CA ASN A 101 -1.67 -18.80 0.60
C ASN A 101 -0.98 -18.05 1.75
N ASN A 102 -0.52 -16.87 1.47
CA ASN A 102 0.23 -16.01 2.37
C ASN A 102 -0.12 -14.53 2.11
N ALA A 103 0.49 -13.61 2.82
CA ALA A 103 0.35 -12.18 2.61
C ALA A 103 1.69 -11.50 2.84
N TYR A 104 2.13 -10.65 1.91
CA TYR A 104 3.34 -9.85 2.08
C TYR A 104 3.30 -8.58 1.24
N GLY A 105 4.04 -7.58 1.66
CA GLY A 105 4.10 -6.32 0.92
C GLY A 105 4.53 -5.13 1.76
N LEU A 106 4.06 -3.95 1.37
CA LEU A 106 4.45 -2.65 1.90
C LEU A 106 3.50 -2.19 3.00
N VAL A 107 4.02 -1.37 3.90
CA VAL A 107 3.26 -0.70 4.96
C VAL A 107 3.60 0.79 4.94
N CYS A 108 2.61 1.65 5.10
CA CYS A 108 2.81 3.06 5.39
C CYS A 108 2.01 3.52 6.61
N ARG A 109 2.45 4.66 7.18
CA ARG A 109 1.80 5.31 8.33
C ARG A 109 1.61 4.36 9.50
N ALA A 110 2.57 3.45 9.72
CA ALA A 110 2.57 2.61 10.90
C ALA A 110 2.84 3.45 12.14
N SER A 111 1.97 3.37 13.16
CA SER A 111 2.04 4.25 14.33
C SER A 111 3.23 3.94 15.24
N SER A 112 3.65 2.69 15.31
CA SER A 112 4.89 2.22 15.94
C SER A 112 5.12 0.75 15.60
N PRO A 113 6.33 0.20 15.78
CA PRO A 113 6.60 -1.21 15.58
C PRO A 113 5.75 -2.13 16.47
N ASP A 114 5.38 -1.67 17.65
CA ASP A 114 4.62 -2.47 18.62
C ASP A 114 3.11 -2.42 18.41
N SER A 115 2.56 -1.29 17.94
CA SER A 115 1.12 -1.13 17.79
C SER A 115 0.58 -1.68 16.47
N ARG A 116 1.42 -1.77 15.43
CA ARG A 116 1.09 -2.36 14.12
C ARG A 116 -0.07 -1.69 13.38
N ASN A 117 -0.57 -0.56 13.89
CA ASN A 117 -1.59 0.21 13.18
C ASN A 117 -0.97 0.82 11.93
N GLY A 118 -1.73 0.95 10.84
CA GLY A 118 -1.24 1.51 9.59
C GLY A 118 -2.01 1.00 8.39
N TYR A 119 -1.52 1.35 7.19
CA TYR A 119 -2.05 0.85 5.92
C TYR A 119 -1.11 -0.18 5.33
N TYR A 120 -1.68 -1.30 4.91
CA TYR A 120 -0.99 -2.47 4.40
C TYR A 120 -1.37 -2.68 2.94
N PHE A 121 -0.39 -2.71 2.06
CA PHE A 121 -0.48 -2.97 0.63
C PHE A 121 0.09 -4.35 0.35
N LEU A 122 -0.78 -5.32 0.21
CA LEU A 122 -0.42 -6.72 0.26
C LEU A 122 -0.66 -7.41 -1.08
N ILE A 123 0.23 -8.32 -1.40
CA ILE A 123 0.02 -9.37 -2.41
C ILE A 123 0.12 -10.73 -1.74
N SER A 124 -0.31 -11.78 -2.43
CA SER A 124 -0.15 -13.17 -2.01
C SER A 124 0.49 -14.01 -3.11
N GLY A 125 1.12 -15.11 -2.74
CA GLY A 125 1.78 -16.01 -3.68
C GLY A 125 0.84 -16.65 -4.70
N ASP A 126 -0.45 -16.74 -4.42
CA ASP A 126 -1.51 -17.24 -5.30
C ASP A 126 -2.14 -16.16 -6.21
N GLY A 127 -1.63 -14.94 -6.17
CA GLY A 127 -1.99 -13.88 -7.11
C GLY A 127 -3.09 -12.94 -6.66
N LEU A 128 -3.40 -12.87 -5.36
CA LEU A 128 -4.33 -11.90 -4.81
C LEU A 128 -3.63 -10.59 -4.43
N VAL A 129 -4.39 -9.49 -4.41
CA VAL A 129 -3.98 -8.17 -3.95
C VAL A 129 -4.99 -7.62 -2.95
N SER A 130 -4.54 -6.80 -1.99
CA SER A 130 -5.41 -6.16 -1.01
C SER A 130 -4.79 -4.88 -0.47
N ILE A 131 -5.63 -3.88 -0.14
CA ILE A 131 -5.23 -2.74 0.70
C ILE A 131 -6.04 -2.84 1.99
N ARG A 132 -5.35 -2.81 3.13
CA ARG A 132 -6.00 -3.01 4.43
C ARG A 132 -5.59 -1.92 5.41
N ARG A 133 -6.55 -1.51 6.24
CA ARG A 133 -6.27 -0.75 7.45
C ARG A 133 -6.16 -1.72 8.63
N VAL A 134 -5.07 -1.65 9.36
CA VAL A 134 -4.91 -2.35 10.64
C VAL A 134 -5.01 -1.32 11.76
N GLU A 135 -5.93 -1.54 12.69
CA GLU A 135 -6.11 -0.70 13.87
C GLU A 135 -6.44 -1.58 15.07
N ARG A 136 -5.68 -1.43 16.19
CA ARG A 136 -5.85 -2.22 17.41
C ARG A 136 -5.89 -3.74 17.17
N SER A 137 -5.00 -4.21 16.29
CA SER A 137 -4.90 -5.60 15.85
C SER A 137 -6.09 -6.12 15.03
N LEU A 138 -7.03 -5.26 14.64
CA LEU A 138 -8.10 -5.58 13.72
C LEU A 138 -7.74 -5.15 12.31
N SER A 139 -7.79 -6.09 11.37
CA SER A 139 -7.56 -5.83 9.95
C SER A 139 -8.90 -5.65 9.24
N SER A 140 -9.09 -4.48 8.63
CA SER A 140 -10.29 -4.14 7.84
C SER A 140 -9.90 -3.86 6.40
N PRO A 141 -10.60 -4.39 5.39
CA PRO A 141 -10.29 -4.10 4.00
C PRO A 141 -10.69 -2.67 3.63
N ILE A 142 -9.81 -1.97 2.90
CA ILE A 142 -10.12 -0.81 2.06
C ILE A 142 -10.40 -1.33 0.65
N VAL A 143 -9.53 -2.25 0.17
CA VAL A 143 -9.77 -3.12 -0.99
C VAL A 143 -9.63 -4.55 -0.52
N ASP A 144 -10.68 -5.35 -0.64
CA ASP A 144 -10.64 -6.75 -0.21
C ASP A 144 -9.79 -7.61 -1.16
N TRP A 145 -9.41 -8.80 -0.71
CA TRP A 145 -8.61 -9.72 -1.51
C TRP A 145 -9.24 -9.98 -2.87
N THR A 146 -8.53 -9.60 -3.94
CA THR A 146 -9.00 -9.67 -5.32
C THR A 146 -7.89 -10.26 -6.20
N PRO A 147 -8.17 -11.24 -7.06
CA PRO A 147 -7.16 -11.78 -7.97
C PRO A 147 -6.75 -10.75 -9.03
N HIS A 148 -5.44 -10.65 -9.29
CA HIS A 148 -4.92 -9.76 -10.31
C HIS A 148 -3.75 -10.37 -11.09
N ASN A 149 -3.83 -10.33 -12.43
CA ASN A 149 -2.85 -10.95 -13.32
C ASN A 149 -1.47 -10.27 -13.34
N ALA A 150 -1.34 -9.07 -12.76
CA ALA A 150 -0.05 -8.41 -12.61
C ALA A 150 0.85 -9.11 -11.60
N VAL A 151 0.28 -9.85 -10.62
CA VAL A 151 1.05 -10.60 -9.64
C VAL A 151 1.67 -11.84 -10.31
N ARG A 152 2.97 -11.95 -10.26
CA ARG A 152 3.70 -13.16 -10.67
C ARG A 152 3.70 -14.13 -9.51
N GLN A 153 2.94 -15.20 -9.65
CA GLN A 153 2.66 -16.18 -8.60
C GLN A 153 3.89 -17.06 -8.26
N GLY A 154 3.93 -17.53 -7.00
CA GLY A 154 4.97 -18.42 -6.49
C GLY A 154 6.32 -17.71 -6.31
N GLU A 155 7.40 -18.49 -6.42
CA GLU A 155 8.80 -18.05 -6.25
C GLU A 155 9.27 -17.12 -7.39
N ARG A 156 8.64 -15.96 -7.52
CA ARG A 156 8.87 -14.97 -8.58
C ARG A 156 9.10 -13.58 -8.01
N ASP A 157 9.91 -12.80 -8.71
CA ASP A 157 10.12 -11.39 -8.37
C ASP A 157 8.90 -10.57 -8.77
N ASN A 158 8.42 -9.72 -7.86
CA ASN A 158 7.43 -8.70 -8.09
C ASN A 158 7.98 -7.33 -7.71
N GLN A 159 7.68 -6.31 -8.51
CA GLN A 159 7.93 -4.92 -8.18
C GLN A 159 6.67 -4.35 -7.55
N LEU A 160 6.79 -3.84 -6.33
CA LEU A 160 5.70 -3.21 -5.61
C LEU A 160 5.93 -1.71 -5.54
N ARG A 161 4.85 -0.95 -5.72
CA ARG A 161 4.81 0.48 -5.45
C ARG A 161 3.54 0.80 -4.69
N ALA A 162 3.66 1.40 -3.51
CA ALA A 162 2.56 1.90 -2.72
C ALA A 162 2.54 3.43 -2.72
N ILE A 163 1.36 4.02 -2.81
CA ILE A 163 1.13 5.46 -2.65
C ILE A 163 0.29 5.68 -1.41
N CYS A 164 0.76 6.55 -0.53
CA CYS A 164 0.04 7.07 0.63
C CYS A 164 0.12 8.59 0.57
N ALA A 165 -0.89 9.26 0.01
CA ALA A 165 -0.90 10.71 -0.17
C ALA A 165 -2.27 11.28 0.20
N GLY A 166 -2.34 12.20 1.18
CA GLY A 166 -3.59 12.65 1.76
C GLY A 166 -4.44 11.48 2.26
N ASP A 167 -5.65 11.33 1.73
CA ASP A 167 -6.55 10.20 1.96
C ASP A 167 -6.39 9.09 0.90
N TYR A 168 -5.63 9.34 -0.17
CA TYR A 168 -5.47 8.41 -1.30
C TYR A 168 -4.45 7.32 -1.02
N LEU A 169 -4.84 6.08 -1.30
CA LEU A 169 -4.05 4.86 -1.12
C LEU A 169 -4.07 4.05 -2.42
N ALA A 170 -2.90 3.68 -2.96
CA ALA A 170 -2.83 2.88 -4.17
C ALA A 170 -1.70 1.86 -4.12
N LEU A 171 -1.94 0.71 -4.72
CA LEU A 171 -0.96 -0.37 -4.91
C LEU A 171 -0.75 -0.61 -6.40
N TYR A 172 0.50 -0.59 -6.82
CA TYR A 172 0.95 -1.05 -8.12
C TYR A 172 1.77 -2.33 -7.96
N VAL A 173 1.58 -3.25 -8.88
CA VAL A 173 2.38 -4.46 -9.01
C VAL A 173 2.89 -4.55 -10.44
N ASN A 174 4.20 -4.69 -10.59
CA ASN A 174 4.87 -4.78 -11.90
C ASN A 174 4.47 -3.66 -12.88
N GLY A 175 4.33 -2.43 -12.35
CA GLY A 175 3.97 -1.23 -13.10
C GLY A 175 2.49 -1.06 -13.43
N GLN A 176 1.60 -1.96 -12.97
CA GLN A 176 0.15 -1.87 -13.16
C GLN A 176 -0.53 -1.45 -11.87
N LEU A 177 -1.45 -0.48 -11.91
CA LEU A 177 -2.35 -0.17 -10.80
C LEU A 177 -3.27 -1.39 -10.57
N VAL A 178 -3.23 -1.97 -9.38
CA VAL A 178 -3.97 -3.19 -9.05
C VAL A 178 -5.03 -2.99 -7.97
N ALA A 179 -4.87 -1.97 -7.14
CA ALA A 179 -5.84 -1.60 -6.11
C ALA A 179 -5.69 -0.12 -5.76
N GLU A 180 -6.79 0.56 -5.51
CA GLU A 180 -6.83 1.92 -4.99
C GLU A 180 -8.05 2.15 -4.11
N GLY A 181 -7.95 3.10 -3.18
CA GLY A 181 -9.04 3.47 -2.28
C GLY A 181 -8.67 4.67 -1.44
N THR A 182 -9.55 5.05 -0.54
CA THR A 182 -9.34 6.20 0.35
C THR A 182 -9.60 5.85 1.80
N ASP A 183 -8.80 6.42 2.70
CA ASP A 183 -9.00 6.35 4.15
C ASP A 183 -8.21 7.48 4.83
N GLU A 184 -8.85 8.19 5.77
CA GLU A 184 -8.29 9.37 6.47
C GLU A 184 -7.76 9.03 7.87
N ARG A 185 -7.77 7.75 8.29
CA ARG A 185 -7.55 7.36 9.68
C ARG A 185 -6.13 7.66 10.18
N PHE A 186 -5.14 7.45 9.33
CA PHE A 186 -3.75 7.68 9.63
C PHE A 186 -3.15 8.66 8.62
N THR A 187 -2.45 9.68 9.11
CA THR A 187 -1.85 10.73 8.26
C THR A 187 -0.33 10.68 8.26
N THR A 188 0.29 10.05 9.26
CA THR A 188 1.74 9.96 9.39
C THR A 188 2.14 8.68 10.12
N GLY A 189 3.36 8.23 9.94
CA GLY A 189 3.95 7.09 10.63
C GLY A 189 5.09 6.45 9.86
N LEU A 190 5.58 5.33 10.38
CA LEU A 190 6.67 4.56 9.80
C LEU A 190 6.26 3.91 8.48
N ALA A 191 7.25 3.68 7.62
CA ALA A 191 7.10 2.91 6.39
C ALA A 191 7.95 1.63 6.47
N GLY A 192 7.56 0.60 5.71
CA GLY A 192 8.30 -0.66 5.70
C GLY A 192 7.52 -1.81 5.13
N PHE A 193 7.69 -2.98 5.72
CA PHE A 193 7.26 -4.27 5.22
C PHE A 193 6.42 -5.05 6.21
N ALA A 194 5.56 -5.91 5.69
CA ALA A 194 4.86 -6.93 6.45
C ALA A 194 4.82 -8.24 5.68
N ALA A 195 4.87 -9.34 6.43
CA ALA A 195 4.63 -10.68 5.90
C ALA A 195 3.88 -11.54 6.91
N SER A 196 3.04 -12.45 6.43
CA SER A 196 2.28 -13.41 7.23
C SER A 196 2.07 -14.69 6.44
N GLY A 197 2.32 -15.84 7.05
CA GLY A 197 1.85 -17.11 6.52
C GLY A 197 0.34 -17.27 6.66
N SER A 198 -0.15 -18.47 6.40
CA SER A 198 -1.53 -18.89 6.66
C SER A 198 -1.60 -19.77 7.93
N GLU A 199 -2.81 -20.22 8.29
CA GLU A 199 -2.97 -21.19 9.38
C GLU A 199 -2.30 -22.55 9.05
N GLU A 200 -2.14 -22.86 7.76
CA GLU A 200 -1.62 -24.14 7.28
C GLU A 200 -0.21 -24.02 6.67
N GLY A 201 0.35 -22.81 6.54
CA GLY A 201 1.59 -22.59 5.81
C GLY A 201 2.40 -21.39 6.27
N SER A 202 3.68 -21.43 5.92
CA SER A 202 4.66 -20.39 6.21
C SER A 202 4.76 -19.36 5.10
N VAL A 203 5.34 -18.20 5.42
CA VAL A 203 5.86 -17.23 4.46
C VAL A 203 7.34 -17.03 4.69
N GLN A 204 8.09 -16.89 3.61
CA GLN A 204 9.45 -16.39 3.58
C GLN A 204 9.61 -15.55 2.32
N VAL A 205 9.97 -14.29 2.49
CA VAL A 205 10.12 -13.31 1.41
C VAL A 205 11.35 -12.46 1.63
N THR A 206 12.02 -12.08 0.55
CA THR A 206 13.14 -11.14 0.57
C THR A 206 12.74 -9.86 -0.17
N PHE A 207 13.00 -8.71 0.45
CA PHE A 207 12.83 -7.39 -0.12
C PHE A 207 14.18 -6.80 -0.51
N THR A 208 14.24 -6.17 -1.69
CA THR A 208 15.43 -5.47 -2.21
C THR A 208 15.05 -4.11 -2.77
N ASP A 209 16.04 -3.25 -3.02
CA ASP A 209 15.86 -1.96 -3.72
C ASP A 209 14.72 -1.10 -3.13
N PHE A 210 14.74 -0.93 -1.82
CA PHE A 210 13.72 -0.16 -1.14
C PHE A 210 13.97 1.34 -1.25
N SER A 211 12.95 2.08 -1.66
CA SER A 211 12.99 3.54 -1.69
C SER A 211 11.70 4.17 -1.18
N ILE A 212 11.84 5.34 -0.54
CA ILE A 212 10.75 6.21 -0.11
C ILE A 212 10.99 7.58 -0.73
N ARG A 213 9.98 8.09 -1.43
CA ARG A 213 9.98 9.46 -1.96
C ARG A 213 8.80 10.23 -1.39
N ALA A 214 8.98 11.53 -1.19
CA ALA A 214 7.85 12.40 -0.89
C ALA A 214 6.82 12.32 -2.04
N ALA A 215 5.54 12.36 -1.68
CA ALA A 215 4.45 12.41 -2.63
C ALA A 215 3.76 13.78 -2.57
N GLU A 216 3.33 14.29 -3.72
CA GLU A 216 2.53 15.50 -3.82
C GLU A 216 1.27 15.21 -4.66
N ILE A 217 0.12 15.60 -4.12
CA ILE A 217 -1.15 15.51 -4.87
C ILE A 217 -1.22 16.73 -5.79
N THR A 218 -1.20 16.50 -7.10
CA THR A 218 -1.12 17.54 -8.15
C THR A 218 -2.49 17.83 -8.75
N ARG A 219 -3.52 18.07 -7.90
CA ARG A 219 -4.84 18.45 -8.41
C ARG A 219 -4.83 19.88 -8.96
N GLU A 220 -5.29 20.06 -10.19
CA GLU A 220 -5.66 21.36 -10.76
C GLU A 220 -7.11 21.75 -10.35
#